data_a5532635e6ee9009b4ed004ea49fc612
#
_entry.id   a5532635e6ee9009b4ed004ea49fc612
#
_cell.length_a   1.000
_cell.length_b   1.000
_cell.length_c   1.000
_cell.angle_alpha   90.00
_cell.angle_beta   90.00
_cell.angle_gamma   90.00
#
_symmetry.space_group_name_H-M   'P 1'
#
loop_
_entity.id
_entity.type
_entity.pdbx_description
1 polymer ?
#
loop_
_entity_poly.entity_id
_entity_poly.type
_entity_poly.pdbx_seq_one_letter_code
_entity_poly.pdbx_strand_id
1 'polypeptide(L)'
;MIVYHGSNSNFKKLRIAKELVQRESTKTNEGMGIYFSTDIEVAKSYGKYLYTLEINDKYFKDFRRRGTCRLHVAKIAQLIYKKLNIDILDYINMQDLTERMYWGGQSICSVGHEIYMLLDSNEKWYNIPQYKIERVYQMLRVYDKKSLKAYMFNYHIKNIGIIKDVSEDIVRIIDKKKMY
;
A
#
# COMPACT_ATOMS: atom_id res chain seq x y z
N MET A 1 -7.59 12.35 -8.28
CA MET A 1 -8.62 11.65 -7.46
C MET A 1 -8.86 12.40 -6.16
N ILE A 2 -10.13 12.64 -5.78
CA ILE A 2 -10.48 13.34 -4.52
C ILE A 2 -10.74 12.30 -3.43
N VAL A 3 -10.18 12.56 -2.24
CA VAL A 3 -10.33 11.72 -1.05
C VAL A 3 -10.39 12.59 0.21
N TYR A 4 -10.77 12.00 1.33
CA TYR A 4 -10.99 12.69 2.59
C TYR A 4 -10.14 12.11 3.72
N HIS A 5 -9.60 12.97 4.58
CA HIS A 5 -8.84 12.60 5.75
C HIS A 5 -9.36 13.34 6.98
N GLY A 6 -9.76 12.60 8.00
CA GLY A 6 -10.12 13.14 9.30
C GLY A 6 -8.91 13.19 10.23
N SER A 7 -8.77 14.28 11.02
CA SER A 7 -7.67 14.42 11.97
C SER A 7 -8.05 15.27 13.17
N ASN A 8 -7.48 14.97 14.32
CA ASN A 8 -7.55 15.86 15.49
C ASN A 8 -6.53 17.01 15.42
N SER A 9 -5.58 16.93 14.51
CA SER A 9 -4.53 17.92 14.32
C SER A 9 -4.87 18.93 13.23
N ASN A 10 -4.63 20.21 13.52
CA ASN A 10 -4.77 21.29 12.54
C ASN A 10 -3.43 21.54 11.84
N PHE A 11 -3.25 21.00 10.64
CA PHE A 11 -2.02 21.17 9.87
C PHE A 11 -2.27 21.94 8.56
N LYS A 12 -1.27 22.69 8.12
CA LYS A 12 -1.25 23.38 6.83
C LYS A 12 -0.62 22.56 5.72
N LYS A 13 0.26 21.62 6.07
CA LYS A 13 0.99 20.75 5.15
C LYS A 13 0.95 19.31 5.66
N LEU A 14 0.73 18.38 4.73
CA LEU A 14 0.77 16.95 5.04
C LEU A 14 2.17 16.53 5.50
N ARG A 15 2.22 15.74 6.56
CA ARG A 15 3.45 15.15 7.09
C ARG A 15 3.18 13.74 7.58
N ILE A 16 4.07 12.82 7.26
CA ILE A 16 4.09 11.49 7.86
C ILE A 16 5.03 11.59 9.06
N ALA A 17 4.47 11.79 10.25
CA ALA A 17 5.25 11.96 11.46
C ALA A 17 5.66 10.60 12.03
N LYS A 18 6.95 10.29 12.02
CA LYS A 18 7.49 9.05 12.60
C LYS A 18 7.13 8.90 14.09
N GLU A 19 7.03 10.00 14.82
CA GLU A 19 6.77 10.03 16.26
C GLU A 19 5.30 9.77 16.62
N LEU A 20 4.33 10.15 15.77
CA LEU A 20 2.91 9.90 15.99
C LEU A 20 2.52 8.41 15.78
N VAL A 21 3.30 7.71 14.99
CA VAL A 21 3.07 6.30 14.69
C VAL A 21 3.24 5.39 15.91
N GLN A 22 4.12 5.74 16.82
CA GLN A 22 4.33 4.95 18.04
C GLN A 22 3.14 4.99 19.02
N ARG A 23 2.28 6.01 18.95
CA ARG A 23 1.16 6.19 19.88
C ARG A 23 -0.19 5.67 19.39
N GLU A 24 -0.44 5.66 18.08
CA GLU A 24 -1.77 5.33 17.52
C GLU A 24 -1.77 4.07 16.64
N SER A 25 -0.62 3.58 16.21
CA SER A 25 -0.50 2.63 15.10
C SER A 25 -0.60 1.16 15.50
N THR A 26 -0.87 0.84 16.73
CA THR A 26 -0.94 -0.56 17.18
C THR A 26 -2.09 -1.37 16.55
N LYS A 27 -2.90 -0.76 15.69
CA LYS A 27 -4.10 -1.41 15.09
C LYS A 27 -4.20 -1.37 13.57
N THR A 28 -3.25 -0.76 12.85
CA THR A 28 -3.32 -0.70 11.40
C THR A 28 -2.14 -1.41 10.76
N ASN A 29 -2.44 -2.49 10.05
CA ASN A 29 -1.43 -3.36 9.43
C ASN A 29 -0.69 -2.71 8.24
N GLU A 30 -1.19 -1.59 7.71
CA GLU A 30 -0.59 -0.90 6.56
C GLU A 30 0.61 0.00 6.92
N GLY A 31 0.91 0.13 8.22
CA GLY A 31 2.05 0.89 8.69
C GLY A 31 1.92 2.41 8.52
N MET A 32 3.06 3.10 8.44
CA MET A 32 3.11 4.57 8.40
C MET A 32 2.54 5.15 7.12
N GLY A 33 1.68 6.16 7.26
CA GLY A 33 1.10 6.90 6.15
C GLY A 33 -0.06 7.78 6.60
N ILE A 34 -0.65 8.51 5.67
CA ILE A 34 -1.88 9.25 5.89
C ILE A 34 -3.03 8.39 5.39
N TYR A 35 -3.87 7.95 6.31
CA TYR A 35 -5.08 7.21 5.97
C TYR A 35 -6.15 8.14 5.45
N PHE A 36 -6.86 7.71 4.43
CA PHE A 36 -7.95 8.46 3.81
C PHE A 36 -9.14 7.57 3.51
N SER A 37 -10.29 8.18 3.26
CA SER A 37 -11.47 7.51 2.73
C SER A 37 -11.98 8.22 1.48
N THR A 38 -12.63 7.49 0.58
CA THR A 38 -13.46 8.08 -0.48
C THR A 38 -14.85 8.46 0.02
N ASP A 39 -15.21 8.00 1.22
CA ASP A 39 -16.45 8.36 1.92
C ASP A 39 -16.16 9.45 2.95
N ILE A 40 -16.80 10.59 2.77
CA ILE A 40 -16.64 11.77 3.63
C ILE A 40 -17.13 11.50 5.06
N GLU A 41 -18.19 10.73 5.24
CA GLU A 41 -18.75 10.43 6.56
C GLU A 41 -17.81 9.50 7.36
N VAL A 42 -17.16 8.57 6.67
CA VAL A 42 -16.10 7.76 7.27
C VAL A 42 -14.94 8.65 7.71
N ALA A 43 -14.49 9.58 6.88
CA ALA A 43 -13.39 10.48 7.24
C ALA A 43 -13.74 11.41 8.42
N LYS A 44 -14.95 11.92 8.48
CA LYS A 44 -15.44 12.77 9.59
C LYS A 44 -15.35 12.08 10.96
N SER A 45 -15.48 10.76 11.02
CA SER A 45 -15.44 10.02 12.28
C SER A 45 -14.04 9.97 12.93
N TYR A 46 -12.98 10.41 12.21
CA TYR A 46 -11.60 10.31 12.67
C TYR A 46 -11.00 11.58 13.30
N GLY A 47 -11.77 12.67 13.44
CA GLY A 47 -11.24 13.83 14.12
C GLY A 47 -12.03 15.13 13.94
N LYS A 48 -11.48 16.21 14.51
CA LYS A 48 -12.11 17.55 14.53
C LYS A 48 -11.93 18.34 13.23
N TYR A 49 -11.01 17.94 12.38
CA TYR A 49 -10.71 18.57 11.11
C TYR A 49 -10.90 17.58 9.98
N LEU A 50 -11.60 18.01 8.95
CA LEU A 50 -11.76 17.28 7.70
C LEU A 50 -10.90 17.94 6.64
N TYR A 51 -10.05 17.17 6.01
CA TYR A 51 -9.21 17.56 4.88
C TYR A 51 -9.73 16.94 3.61
N THR A 52 -9.93 17.74 2.58
CA THR A 52 -10.13 17.26 1.22
C THR A 52 -8.78 17.23 0.52
N LEU A 53 -8.40 16.06 0.06
CA LEU A 53 -7.11 15.82 -0.56
C LEU A 53 -7.30 15.48 -2.04
N GLU A 54 -6.43 16.00 -2.88
CA GLU A 54 -6.32 15.55 -4.26
C GLU A 54 -5.07 14.68 -4.42
N ILE A 55 -5.26 13.41 -4.81
CA ILE A 55 -4.19 12.48 -5.14
C ILE A 55 -4.04 12.46 -6.66
N ASN A 56 -2.81 12.58 -7.14
CA ASN A 56 -2.48 12.44 -8.56
C ASN A 56 -2.70 11.00 -9.01
N ASP A 57 -3.57 10.79 -9.99
CA ASP A 57 -3.99 9.47 -10.48
C ASP A 57 -2.82 8.62 -10.98
N LYS A 58 -1.74 9.24 -11.46
CA LYS A 58 -0.52 8.54 -11.87
C LYS A 58 0.09 7.69 -10.75
N TYR A 59 -0.01 8.17 -9.51
CA TYR A 59 0.58 7.52 -8.33
C TYR A 59 -0.43 6.71 -7.51
N PHE A 60 -1.70 6.80 -7.86
CA PHE A 60 -2.78 6.09 -7.17
C PHE A 60 -2.97 4.66 -7.69
N LYS A 61 -3.22 3.71 -6.78
CA LYS A 61 -3.52 2.30 -7.10
C LYS A 61 -4.75 1.83 -6.31
N ASP A 62 -5.67 1.19 -7.01
CA ASP A 62 -6.88 0.65 -6.39
C ASP A 62 -6.80 -0.88 -6.32
N PHE A 63 -6.27 -1.41 -5.23
CA PHE A 63 -6.17 -2.86 -5.00
C PHE A 63 -7.48 -3.53 -4.63
N ARG A 64 -8.58 -2.79 -4.54
CA ARG A 64 -9.93 -3.37 -4.51
C ARG A 64 -10.35 -3.97 -5.86
N ARG A 65 -9.51 -3.84 -6.88
CA ARG A 65 -9.70 -4.40 -8.22
C ARG A 65 -8.70 -5.51 -8.48
N ARG A 66 -9.19 -6.74 -8.70
CA ARG A 66 -8.33 -7.90 -9.02
C ARG A 66 -7.37 -7.65 -10.19
N GLY A 67 -7.84 -6.93 -11.21
CA GLY A 67 -6.98 -6.55 -12.35
C GLY A 67 -5.77 -5.70 -11.95
N THR A 68 -5.93 -4.78 -11.00
CA THR A 68 -4.81 -3.99 -10.46
C THR A 68 -3.82 -4.88 -9.73
N CYS A 69 -4.30 -5.83 -8.92
CA CYS A 69 -3.46 -6.80 -8.21
C CYS A 69 -2.63 -7.61 -9.20
N ARG A 70 -3.28 -8.23 -10.19
CA ARG A 70 -2.60 -9.04 -11.24
C ARG A 70 -1.54 -8.25 -11.99
N LEU A 71 -1.85 -7.01 -12.38
CA LEU A 71 -0.92 -6.16 -13.11
C LEU A 71 0.34 -5.86 -12.30
N HIS A 72 0.19 -5.60 -10.99
CA HIS A 72 1.34 -5.34 -10.12
C HIS A 72 2.20 -6.58 -9.90
N VAL A 73 1.59 -7.73 -9.69
CA VAL A 73 2.31 -9.01 -9.58
C VAL A 73 3.07 -9.32 -10.87
N ALA A 74 2.42 -9.21 -12.02
CA ALA A 74 3.07 -9.43 -13.32
C ALA A 74 4.27 -8.51 -13.54
N LYS A 75 4.15 -7.22 -13.21
CA LYS A 75 5.25 -6.25 -13.35
C LYS A 75 6.47 -6.62 -12.50
N ILE A 76 6.27 -7.02 -11.25
CA ILE A 76 7.39 -7.36 -10.38
C ILE A 76 8.00 -8.71 -10.77
N ALA A 77 7.19 -9.70 -11.15
CA ALA A 77 7.69 -10.98 -11.67
C ALA A 77 8.56 -10.76 -12.91
N GLN A 78 8.10 -9.96 -13.87
CA GLN A 78 8.86 -9.62 -15.06
C GLN A 78 10.18 -8.88 -14.72
N LEU A 79 10.16 -7.97 -13.73
CA LEU A 79 11.35 -7.25 -13.29
C LEU A 79 12.40 -8.21 -12.68
N ILE A 80 11.95 -9.16 -11.85
CA ILE A 80 12.82 -10.17 -11.23
C ILE A 80 13.39 -11.10 -12.30
N TYR A 81 12.55 -11.60 -13.19
CA TYR A 81 12.97 -12.45 -14.29
C TYR A 81 14.05 -11.77 -15.15
N LYS A 82 13.81 -10.52 -15.57
CA LYS A 82 14.77 -9.77 -16.40
C LYS A 82 16.11 -9.56 -15.72
N LYS A 83 16.16 -9.43 -14.38
CA LYS A 83 17.40 -9.11 -13.66
C LYS A 83 18.13 -10.33 -13.13
N LEU A 84 17.43 -11.38 -12.75
CA LEU A 84 17.99 -12.52 -12.04
C LEU A 84 17.77 -13.86 -12.77
N ASN A 85 17.01 -13.84 -13.87
CA ASN A 85 16.57 -15.04 -14.59
C ASN A 85 15.88 -16.04 -13.66
N ILE A 86 14.97 -15.52 -12.81
CA ILE A 86 14.14 -16.30 -11.90
C ILE A 86 12.69 -15.95 -12.18
N ASP A 87 11.87 -16.92 -12.56
CA ASP A 87 10.43 -16.76 -12.62
C ASP A 87 9.82 -17.12 -11.26
N ILE A 88 9.41 -16.08 -10.51
CA ILE A 88 8.78 -16.29 -9.20
C ILE A 88 7.42 -16.97 -9.32
N LEU A 89 6.79 -16.96 -10.50
CA LEU A 89 5.50 -17.63 -10.74
C LEU A 89 5.61 -19.14 -10.82
N ASP A 90 6.83 -19.69 -10.95
CA ASP A 90 7.09 -21.13 -10.79
C ASP A 90 6.93 -21.58 -9.32
N TYR A 91 6.97 -20.63 -8.38
CA TYR A 91 6.94 -20.90 -6.93
C TYR A 91 5.68 -20.41 -6.25
N ILE A 92 4.94 -19.50 -6.87
CA ILE A 92 3.72 -18.91 -6.31
C ILE A 92 2.56 -18.99 -7.31
N ASN A 93 1.37 -19.30 -6.80
CA ASN A 93 0.16 -19.24 -7.60
C ASN A 93 -0.31 -17.80 -7.76
N MET A 94 -0.38 -17.33 -9.01
CA MET A 94 -0.84 -15.98 -9.33
C MET A 94 -2.27 -15.70 -8.85
N GLN A 95 -3.15 -16.69 -8.89
CA GLN A 95 -4.53 -16.55 -8.44
C GLN A 95 -4.59 -16.38 -6.93
N ASP A 96 -3.90 -17.24 -6.19
CA ASP A 96 -3.83 -17.16 -4.72
C ASP A 96 -3.28 -15.84 -4.26
N LEU A 97 -2.20 -15.37 -4.89
CA LEU A 97 -1.61 -14.08 -4.60
C LEU A 97 -2.59 -12.92 -4.90
N THR A 98 -3.30 -13.00 -6.04
CA THR A 98 -4.30 -12.00 -6.41
C THR A 98 -5.44 -11.96 -5.40
N GLU A 99 -5.94 -13.11 -4.97
CA GLU A 99 -7.01 -13.19 -3.94
C GLU A 99 -6.53 -12.71 -2.58
N ARG A 100 -5.30 -13.05 -2.16
CA ARG A 100 -4.69 -12.51 -0.94
C ARG A 100 -4.61 -10.98 -0.97
N MET A 101 -4.13 -10.40 -2.06
CA MET A 101 -4.08 -8.95 -2.23
C MET A 101 -5.46 -8.31 -2.26
N TYR A 102 -6.44 -8.97 -2.87
CA TYR A 102 -7.81 -8.48 -2.97
C TYR A 102 -8.55 -8.55 -1.63
N TRP A 103 -8.46 -9.69 -0.93
CA TRP A 103 -9.14 -9.93 0.35
C TRP A 103 -8.31 -9.56 1.57
N GLY A 104 -7.01 -9.41 1.38
CA GLY A 104 -6.01 -9.32 2.43
C GLY A 104 -5.97 -8.01 3.20
N GLY A 105 -7.04 -7.23 3.21
CA GLY A 105 -7.15 -5.94 3.91
C GLY A 105 -6.79 -5.93 5.39
N GLN A 106 -6.24 -7.02 5.92
CA GLN A 106 -5.73 -7.09 7.29
C GLN A 106 -4.19 -7.16 7.38
N SER A 107 -3.49 -7.43 6.28
CA SER A 107 -2.05 -7.67 6.32
C SER A 107 -1.25 -7.19 5.11
N ILE A 108 -1.88 -6.53 4.12
CA ILE A 108 -1.13 -6.05 2.96
C ILE A 108 -0.35 -4.79 3.34
N CYS A 109 0.82 -4.97 3.92
CA CYS A 109 1.79 -3.88 4.04
C CYS A 109 2.35 -3.48 2.68
N SER A 110 2.26 -4.39 1.67
CA SER A 110 2.82 -4.17 0.36
C SER A 110 2.68 -5.40 -0.55
N VAL A 111 2.71 -5.19 -1.86
CA VAL A 111 2.72 -6.29 -2.86
C VAL A 111 3.95 -7.18 -2.68
N GLY A 112 5.11 -6.57 -2.44
CA GLY A 112 6.35 -7.29 -2.24
C GLY A 112 6.37 -8.13 -0.96
N HIS A 113 5.70 -7.68 0.09
CA HIS A 113 5.58 -8.45 1.33
C HIS A 113 4.73 -9.72 1.12
N GLU A 114 3.60 -9.62 0.43
CA GLU A 114 2.76 -10.79 0.14
C GLU A 114 3.49 -11.82 -0.74
N ILE A 115 4.24 -11.34 -1.75
CA ILE A 115 5.09 -12.21 -2.58
C ILE A 115 6.16 -12.87 -1.70
N TYR A 116 6.83 -12.11 -0.84
CA TYR A 116 7.82 -12.63 0.10
C TYR A 116 7.25 -13.76 0.95
N MET A 117 6.09 -13.57 1.58
CA MET A 117 5.46 -14.55 2.45
C MET A 117 5.14 -15.86 1.71
N LEU A 118 4.68 -15.76 0.45
CA LEU A 118 4.38 -16.94 -0.36
C LEU A 118 5.64 -17.68 -0.82
N LEU A 119 6.68 -16.95 -1.20
CA LEU A 119 7.97 -17.56 -1.56
C LEU A 119 8.59 -18.25 -0.35
N ASP A 120 8.60 -17.56 0.80
CA ASP A 120 9.18 -18.07 2.05
C ASP A 120 8.47 -19.32 2.58
N SER A 121 7.19 -19.49 2.25
CA SER A 121 6.43 -20.70 2.59
C SER A 121 6.59 -21.87 1.60
N ASN A 122 7.30 -21.68 0.50
CA ASN A 122 7.47 -22.70 -0.53
C ASN A 122 8.84 -23.41 -0.41
N GLU A 123 8.85 -24.68 -0.04
CA GLU A 123 10.07 -25.46 0.15
C GLU A 123 10.97 -25.50 -1.09
N LYS A 124 10.39 -25.53 -2.30
CA LYS A 124 11.15 -25.54 -3.56
C LYS A 124 11.92 -24.23 -3.79
N TRP A 125 11.48 -23.14 -3.16
CA TRP A 125 12.14 -21.84 -3.24
C TRP A 125 13.57 -21.90 -2.68
N TYR A 126 13.79 -22.69 -1.65
CA TYR A 126 15.11 -22.86 -1.01
C TYR A 126 16.11 -23.69 -1.80
N ASN A 127 15.70 -24.28 -2.95
CA ASN A 127 16.64 -24.87 -3.89
C ASN A 127 17.38 -23.81 -4.75
N ILE A 128 16.96 -22.55 -4.69
CA ILE A 128 17.66 -21.44 -5.35
C ILE A 128 18.84 -21.00 -4.48
N PRO A 129 19.98 -20.63 -5.08
CA PRO A 129 21.13 -20.12 -4.33
C PRO A 129 20.74 -18.95 -3.41
N GLN A 130 21.15 -18.99 -2.15
CA GLN A 130 20.77 -18.04 -1.10
C GLN A 130 20.97 -16.57 -1.52
N TYR A 131 22.09 -16.25 -2.18
CA TYR A 131 22.37 -14.88 -2.64
C TYR A 131 21.34 -14.36 -3.66
N LYS A 132 20.73 -15.25 -4.47
CA LYS A 132 19.66 -14.87 -5.40
C LYS A 132 18.36 -14.63 -4.65
N ILE A 133 18.03 -15.46 -3.66
CA ILE A 133 16.87 -15.30 -2.78
C ILE A 133 16.93 -13.90 -2.11
N GLU A 134 18.06 -13.58 -1.50
CA GLU A 134 18.28 -12.28 -0.87
C GLU A 134 18.11 -11.11 -1.84
N ARG A 135 18.60 -11.28 -3.07
CA ARG A 135 18.46 -10.29 -4.14
C ARG A 135 16.99 -10.09 -4.54
N VAL A 136 16.20 -11.16 -4.64
CA VAL A 136 14.75 -11.08 -4.88
C VAL A 136 14.09 -10.29 -3.77
N TYR A 137 14.35 -10.59 -2.50
CA TYR A 137 13.76 -9.89 -1.36
C TYR A 137 14.12 -8.40 -1.32
N GLN A 138 15.36 -8.05 -1.66
CA GLN A 138 15.75 -6.65 -1.82
C GLN A 138 14.95 -5.96 -2.94
N MET A 139 14.76 -6.63 -4.08
CA MET A 139 13.98 -6.09 -5.19
C MET A 139 12.51 -5.87 -4.82
N LEU A 140 11.89 -6.78 -4.07
CA LEU A 140 10.53 -6.66 -3.57
C LEU A 140 10.37 -5.40 -2.69
N ARG A 141 11.27 -5.21 -1.73
CA ARG A 141 11.27 -4.02 -0.85
C ARG A 141 11.43 -2.70 -1.63
N VAL A 142 12.34 -2.68 -2.60
CA VAL A 142 12.57 -1.49 -3.44
C VAL A 142 11.36 -1.20 -4.32
N TYR A 143 10.71 -2.24 -4.85
CA TYR A 143 9.52 -2.10 -5.68
C TYR A 143 8.40 -1.44 -4.91
N ASP A 144 8.08 -1.92 -3.70
CA ASP A 144 7.05 -1.35 -2.86
C ASP A 144 7.31 0.13 -2.57
N LYS A 145 8.50 0.46 -2.09
CA LYS A 145 8.88 1.83 -1.79
C LYS A 145 8.74 2.78 -2.98
N LYS A 146 9.03 2.30 -4.20
CA LYS A 146 8.97 3.12 -5.43
C LYS A 146 7.58 3.17 -6.04
N SER A 147 6.81 2.10 -5.95
CA SER A 147 5.58 1.90 -6.72
C SER A 147 4.30 2.22 -5.95
N LEU A 148 4.34 2.10 -4.61
CA LEU A 148 3.17 2.26 -3.76
C LEU A 148 3.21 3.60 -3.03
N LYS A 149 2.82 4.66 -3.72
CA LYS A 149 2.79 6.02 -3.18
C LYS A 149 1.47 6.36 -2.50
N ALA A 150 0.36 6.00 -3.13
CA ALA A 150 -0.98 6.12 -2.60
C ALA A 150 -1.83 4.96 -3.14
N TYR A 151 -2.58 4.28 -2.28
CA TYR A 151 -3.40 3.15 -2.70
C TYR A 151 -4.60 2.91 -1.80
N MET A 152 -5.62 2.27 -2.37
CA MET A 152 -6.76 1.73 -1.62
C MET A 152 -6.71 0.21 -1.55
N PHE A 153 -7.29 -0.33 -0.49
CA PHE A 153 -7.39 -1.76 -0.21
C PHE A 153 -8.75 -2.12 0.38
N ASN A 154 -9.13 -3.39 0.34
CA ASN A 154 -10.35 -3.87 0.96
C ASN A 154 -10.14 -4.02 2.47
N TYR A 155 -10.73 -3.13 3.25
CA TYR A 155 -10.67 -3.19 4.70
C TYR A 155 -12.08 -3.06 5.28
N HIS A 156 -12.64 -4.18 5.78
CA HIS A 156 -13.92 -4.22 6.52
C HIS A 156 -15.02 -3.28 6.01
N ILE A 157 -15.33 -3.33 4.71
CA ILE A 157 -16.43 -2.56 4.09
C ILE A 157 -16.18 -1.04 4.04
N LYS A 158 -15.07 -0.54 4.60
CA LYS A 158 -14.73 0.88 4.57
C LYS A 158 -13.85 1.18 3.35
N ASN A 159 -14.21 2.22 2.60
CA ASN A 159 -13.43 2.72 1.45
C ASN A 159 -12.18 3.47 1.94
N ILE A 160 -11.25 2.73 2.54
CA ILE A 160 -10.04 3.26 3.16
C ILE A 160 -8.84 3.02 2.23
N GLY A 161 -7.95 3.98 2.24
CA GLY A 161 -6.66 3.90 1.59
C GLY A 161 -5.59 4.58 2.41
N ILE A 162 -4.35 4.54 1.91
CA ILE A 162 -3.20 5.13 2.56
C ILE A 162 -2.33 5.89 1.57
N ILE A 163 -1.79 7.03 1.99
CA ILE A 163 -0.77 7.81 1.28
C ILE A 163 0.55 7.56 1.99
N LYS A 164 1.51 6.97 1.28
CA LYS A 164 2.85 6.66 1.77
C LYS A 164 3.88 7.74 1.42
N ASP A 165 3.55 8.62 0.50
CA ASP A 165 4.42 9.72 0.07
C ASP A 165 3.57 10.99 -0.05
N VAL A 166 3.95 12.01 0.72
CA VAL A 166 3.21 13.27 0.83
C VAL A 166 3.84 14.40 0.02
N SER A 167 4.64 14.06 -0.98
CA SER A 167 5.18 15.04 -1.93
C SER A 167 4.04 15.74 -2.69
N GLU A 168 4.19 17.02 -3.00
CA GLU A 168 3.13 17.84 -3.58
C GLU A 168 2.71 17.42 -4.99
N ASP A 169 3.58 16.72 -5.71
CA ASP A 169 3.27 16.08 -7.00
C ASP A 169 2.40 14.82 -6.85
N ILE A 170 2.34 14.23 -5.66
CA ILE A 170 1.56 13.04 -5.35
C ILE A 170 0.23 13.39 -4.71
N VAL A 171 0.25 14.29 -3.70
CA VAL A 171 -0.95 14.67 -2.97
C VAL A 171 -0.90 16.12 -2.52
N ARG A 172 -2.04 16.82 -2.60
CA ARG A 172 -2.19 18.17 -2.07
C ARG A 172 -3.48 18.35 -1.30
N ILE A 173 -3.47 19.24 -0.33
CA ILE A 173 -4.67 19.69 0.38
C ILE A 173 -5.37 20.72 -0.52
N ILE A 174 -6.62 20.46 -0.87
CA ILE A 174 -7.44 21.40 -1.66
C ILE A 174 -8.49 22.12 -0.82
N ASP A 175 -8.90 21.52 0.31
CA ASP A 175 -9.81 22.17 1.26
C ASP A 175 -9.58 21.63 2.68
N LYS A 176 -9.95 22.44 3.68
CA LYS A 176 -9.91 22.07 5.09
C LYS A 176 -11.08 22.71 5.85
N LYS A 177 -11.80 21.87 6.58
CA LYS A 177 -12.92 22.27 7.43
C LYS A 177 -12.71 21.89 8.89
N LYS A 178 -12.97 22.77 9.82
CA LYS A 178 -13.15 22.42 11.23
C LYS A 178 -14.59 21.93 11.41
N MET A 179 -14.78 20.77 12.03
CA MET A 179 -16.10 20.11 12.17
C MET A 179 -16.62 20.41 13.55
N TYR A 180 -16.42 21.04 14.41
CA TYR A 180 -16.92 21.32 15.78
C TYR A 180 -15.85 21.19 16.89
#